data_9efd3cebbbb93e202a87e706313bec5f
#
_entry.id   9efd3cebbbb93e202a87e706313bec5f
#
_cell.length_a   1.000
_cell.length_b   1.000
_cell.length_c   1.000
_cell.angle_alpha   90.00
_cell.angle_beta   90.00
_cell.angle_gamma   90.00
#
_symmetry.space_group_name_H-M   'P 1'
#
loop_
_entity.id
_entity.type
_entity.pdbx_description
1 polymer ?
#
loop_
_entity_poly.entity_id
_entity_poly.type
_entity_poly.pdbx_seq_one_letter_code
_entity_poly.pdbx_strand_id
1 'polypeptide(L)'
;PQPQGQVTEDYVAPASEIEQTLATIWAEVLGQDQVGLGDNFFELGGDSILSLQVISRVRQAGWQLSPRDLFLHPTLAALARAARCVTQGGELQQAVTVGPAPLTPIQQYFFGQDIPQRQHWNQSALLRPLQALQVEPLRASLAALAQQHASLRLRYEQDAMGVWQQGYSEHCAEDWLVEVDAPDAEVFLREAERLQTSLDLGRGPLLRAALLTLGDGSQRLLIVVHHLVVDGVSWRVLVEDLQQAYRQLTAGQSVTLAPVGASFAQWGQRLQAFAASPALLDELHYWCAQTAGQPLMALGCEGQAVERRLRLPAELTRRLQKEAPAAYRTRLDELLLVALARVL
;
A
#
# COMPACT_ATOMS: atom_id res chain seq x y z
N PRO A 1 20.71 -15.63 10.58
CA PRO A 1 20.47 -17.02 10.20
C PRO A 1 19.06 -17.07 9.66
N GLN A 2 18.91 -17.30 8.37
CA GLN A 2 17.63 -17.58 7.74
C GLN A 2 17.11 -18.91 8.30
N PRO A 3 15.80 -19.03 8.59
CA PRO A 3 15.23 -20.33 8.89
C PRO A 3 15.31 -21.17 7.61
N GLN A 4 16.06 -22.24 7.64
CA GLN A 4 16.02 -23.29 6.63
C GLN A 4 14.58 -23.82 6.58
N GLY A 5 13.93 -23.72 5.41
CA GLY A 5 12.61 -24.25 5.19
C GLY A 5 12.59 -25.74 5.53
N GLN A 6 11.70 -26.12 6.44
CA GLN A 6 11.36 -27.53 6.61
C GLN A 6 10.68 -27.97 5.31
N VAL A 7 11.40 -28.75 4.52
CA VAL A 7 10.80 -29.56 3.44
C VAL A 7 9.87 -30.54 4.14
N THR A 8 8.56 -30.31 4.05
CA THR A 8 7.57 -31.26 4.50
C THR A 8 7.62 -32.48 3.58
N GLU A 9 7.45 -33.67 4.13
CA GLU A 9 7.61 -34.97 3.46
C GLU A 9 6.67 -35.22 2.25
N ASP A 10 5.80 -34.27 1.87
CA ASP A 10 4.82 -34.39 0.78
C ASP A 10 4.88 -33.22 -0.22
N TYR A 11 6.08 -32.89 -0.72
CA TYR A 11 6.14 -31.92 -1.83
C TYR A 11 5.48 -32.49 -3.10
N VAL A 12 4.38 -31.90 -3.54
CA VAL A 12 3.74 -32.18 -4.82
C VAL A 12 3.98 -31.01 -5.78
N ALA A 13 4.69 -31.30 -6.88
CA ALA A 13 5.05 -30.29 -7.86
C ALA A 13 3.81 -29.72 -8.59
N PRO A 14 3.76 -28.40 -8.87
CA PRO A 14 2.77 -27.79 -9.73
C PRO A 14 2.84 -28.36 -11.16
N ALA A 15 1.70 -28.77 -11.71
CA ALA A 15 1.64 -29.44 -13.02
C ALA A 15 0.95 -28.59 -14.09
N SER A 16 -0.17 -27.94 -13.76
CA SER A 16 -0.89 -27.09 -14.70
C SER A 16 -0.27 -25.70 -14.83
N GLU A 17 -0.56 -24.98 -15.91
CA GLU A 17 -0.08 -23.62 -16.17
C GLU A 17 -0.40 -22.66 -15.00
N ILE A 18 -1.62 -22.69 -14.49
CA ILE A 18 -2.02 -21.84 -13.36
C ILE A 18 -1.31 -22.25 -12.07
N GLU A 19 -1.12 -23.53 -11.80
CA GLU A 19 -0.38 -23.99 -10.63
C GLU A 19 1.08 -23.55 -10.68
N GLN A 20 1.75 -23.67 -11.83
CA GLN A 20 3.12 -23.20 -12.04
C GLN A 20 3.23 -21.68 -11.89
N THR A 21 2.28 -20.95 -12.47
CA THR A 21 2.20 -19.49 -12.34
C THR A 21 2.03 -19.07 -10.90
N LEU A 22 1.11 -19.68 -10.16
CA LEU A 22 0.89 -19.38 -8.74
C LEU A 22 2.11 -19.74 -7.88
N ALA A 23 2.73 -20.90 -8.13
CA ALA A 23 3.92 -21.32 -7.38
C ALA A 23 5.08 -20.37 -7.58
N THR A 24 5.32 -19.90 -8.80
CA THR A 24 6.34 -18.90 -9.11
C THR A 24 6.05 -17.58 -8.39
N ILE A 25 4.82 -17.08 -8.49
CA ILE A 25 4.42 -15.82 -7.85
C ILE A 25 4.55 -15.93 -6.32
N TRP A 26 4.11 -17.04 -5.72
CA TRP A 26 4.23 -17.24 -4.27
C TRP A 26 5.68 -17.33 -3.82
N ALA A 27 6.53 -18.08 -4.54
CA ALA A 27 7.94 -18.19 -4.25
C ALA A 27 8.61 -16.79 -4.21
N GLU A 28 8.36 -15.98 -5.23
CA GLU A 28 8.88 -14.61 -5.29
C GLU A 28 8.34 -13.70 -4.19
N VAL A 29 7.01 -13.72 -3.95
CA VAL A 29 6.35 -12.82 -2.99
C VAL A 29 6.69 -13.21 -1.54
N LEU A 30 6.80 -14.50 -1.25
CA LEU A 30 7.08 -15.03 0.09
C LEU A 30 8.58 -15.21 0.36
N GLY A 31 9.45 -15.04 -0.66
CA GLY A 31 10.88 -15.27 -0.55
C GLY A 31 11.23 -16.73 -0.27
N GLN A 32 10.47 -17.66 -0.86
CA GLN A 32 10.69 -19.10 -0.76
C GLN A 32 11.44 -19.60 -1.98
N ASP A 33 12.27 -20.63 -1.81
CA ASP A 33 12.99 -21.24 -2.94
C ASP A 33 12.03 -22.08 -3.81
N GLN A 34 11.01 -22.69 -3.21
CA GLN A 34 10.06 -23.57 -3.87
C GLN A 34 8.72 -23.60 -3.13
N VAL A 35 7.61 -23.73 -3.88
CA VAL A 35 6.23 -23.85 -3.36
C VAL A 35 5.54 -25.02 -4.03
N GLY A 36 4.95 -25.91 -3.24
CA GLY A 36 4.21 -27.09 -3.69
C GLY A 36 2.69 -26.91 -3.64
N LEU A 37 1.95 -27.87 -4.21
CA LEU A 37 0.48 -27.83 -4.29
C LEU A 37 -0.21 -27.85 -2.92
N GLY A 38 0.39 -28.50 -1.92
CA GLY A 38 -0.14 -28.60 -0.55
C GLY A 38 0.15 -27.41 0.33
N ASP A 39 1.08 -26.56 -0.08
CA ASP A 39 1.54 -25.43 0.75
C ASP A 39 0.43 -24.41 0.98
N ASN A 40 0.35 -23.93 2.23
CA ASN A 40 -0.58 -22.93 2.68
C ASN A 40 0.10 -21.55 2.67
N PHE A 41 -0.49 -20.60 1.97
CA PHE A 41 0.02 -19.24 1.82
C PHE A 41 0.35 -18.55 3.15
N PHE A 42 -0.55 -18.66 4.13
CA PHE A 42 -0.39 -18.00 5.43
C PHE A 42 0.64 -18.70 6.32
N GLU A 43 0.76 -20.03 6.20
CA GLU A 43 1.77 -20.81 6.93
C GLU A 43 3.18 -20.55 6.40
N LEU A 44 3.32 -20.28 5.10
CA LEU A 44 4.57 -19.85 4.48
C LEU A 44 4.97 -18.40 4.81
N GLY A 45 4.18 -17.70 5.61
CA GLY A 45 4.45 -16.33 6.04
C GLY A 45 3.68 -15.26 5.25
N GLY A 46 2.72 -15.67 4.44
CA GLY A 46 1.82 -14.75 3.74
C GLY A 46 0.90 -13.99 4.70
N ASP A 47 0.60 -12.77 4.35
CA ASP A 47 -0.34 -11.90 5.07
C ASP A 47 -1.34 -11.25 4.10
N SER A 48 -2.24 -10.43 4.65
CA SER A 48 -3.27 -9.73 3.84
C SER A 48 -2.66 -8.79 2.80
N ILE A 49 -1.48 -8.24 3.06
CA ILE A 49 -0.82 -7.30 2.15
C ILE A 49 -0.12 -8.07 1.03
N LEU A 50 0.59 -9.14 1.37
CA LEU A 50 1.21 -10.05 0.39
C LEU A 50 0.16 -10.72 -0.49
N SER A 51 -1.05 -11.00 0.05
CA SER A 51 -2.15 -11.53 -0.74
C SER A 51 -2.56 -10.61 -1.88
N LEU A 52 -2.57 -9.29 -1.67
CA LEU A 52 -2.88 -8.32 -2.72
C LEU A 52 -1.81 -8.29 -3.82
N GLN A 53 -0.53 -8.47 -3.47
CA GLN A 53 0.54 -8.59 -4.47
C GLN A 53 0.38 -9.85 -5.32
N VAL A 54 0.09 -10.99 -4.68
CA VAL A 54 -0.20 -12.24 -5.40
C VAL A 54 -1.33 -12.02 -6.39
N ILE A 55 -2.46 -11.46 -5.95
CA ILE A 55 -3.62 -11.20 -6.82
C ILE A 55 -3.28 -10.27 -7.99
N SER A 56 -2.50 -9.22 -7.72
CA SER A 56 -2.05 -8.29 -8.77
C SER A 56 -1.20 -9.00 -9.82
N ARG A 57 -0.21 -9.79 -9.41
CA ARG A 57 0.68 -10.54 -10.32
C ARG A 57 -0.05 -11.65 -11.07
N VAL A 58 -0.97 -12.35 -10.42
CA VAL A 58 -1.84 -13.36 -11.04
C VAL A 58 -2.68 -12.75 -12.15
N ARG A 59 -3.20 -11.53 -11.92
CA ARG A 59 -3.95 -10.80 -12.94
C ARG A 59 -3.07 -10.37 -14.11
N GLN A 60 -1.84 -9.94 -13.86
CA GLN A 60 -0.86 -9.62 -14.91
C GLN A 60 -0.50 -10.85 -15.75
N ALA A 61 -0.51 -12.04 -15.13
CA ALA A 61 -0.31 -13.32 -15.80
C ALA A 61 -1.55 -13.83 -16.56
N GLY A 62 -2.64 -13.05 -16.65
CA GLY A 62 -3.84 -13.40 -17.39
C GLY A 62 -4.87 -14.24 -16.64
N TRP A 63 -4.76 -14.31 -15.32
CA TRP A 63 -5.71 -15.03 -14.47
C TRP A 63 -6.47 -14.09 -13.53
N GLN A 64 -7.69 -14.45 -13.20
CA GLN A 64 -8.54 -13.69 -12.29
C GLN A 64 -8.73 -14.47 -10.99
N LEU A 65 -8.34 -13.80 -9.90
CA LEU A 65 -8.59 -14.16 -8.51
C LEU A 65 -8.94 -12.91 -7.70
N SER A 66 -9.66 -13.10 -6.62
CA SER A 66 -9.92 -12.05 -5.65
C SER A 66 -9.14 -12.30 -4.35
N PRO A 67 -8.87 -11.27 -3.53
CA PRO A 67 -8.27 -11.48 -2.22
C PRO A 67 -9.08 -12.45 -1.35
N ARG A 68 -10.41 -12.44 -1.47
CA ARG A 68 -11.30 -13.37 -0.77
C ARG A 68 -11.03 -14.83 -1.15
N ASP A 69 -10.70 -15.09 -2.42
CA ASP A 69 -10.43 -16.46 -2.88
C ASP A 69 -9.18 -17.02 -2.18
N LEU A 70 -8.16 -16.21 -1.95
CA LEU A 70 -6.96 -16.63 -1.22
C LEU A 70 -7.26 -16.99 0.25
N PHE A 71 -8.17 -16.24 0.90
CA PHE A 71 -8.61 -16.57 2.26
C PHE A 71 -9.46 -17.83 2.32
N LEU A 72 -10.32 -18.06 1.35
CA LEU A 72 -11.17 -19.24 1.28
C LEU A 72 -10.42 -20.49 0.82
N HIS A 73 -9.39 -20.31 0.02
CA HIS A 73 -8.61 -21.38 -0.63
C HIS A 73 -7.11 -21.14 -0.36
N PRO A 74 -6.64 -21.27 0.90
CA PRO A 74 -5.30 -20.86 1.28
C PRO A 74 -4.18 -21.78 0.76
N THR A 75 -4.50 -22.96 0.23
CA THR A 75 -3.51 -23.84 -0.40
C THR A 75 -3.38 -23.57 -1.89
N LEU A 76 -2.18 -23.75 -2.44
CA LEU A 76 -1.89 -23.48 -3.85
C LEU A 76 -2.84 -24.28 -4.78
N ALA A 77 -3.04 -25.56 -4.53
CA ALA A 77 -3.94 -26.40 -5.33
C ALA A 77 -5.41 -25.94 -5.25
N ALA A 78 -5.89 -25.50 -4.09
CA ALA A 78 -7.26 -25.02 -3.94
C ALA A 78 -7.45 -23.66 -4.63
N LEU A 79 -6.46 -22.78 -4.54
CA LEU A 79 -6.48 -21.47 -5.19
C LEU A 79 -6.42 -21.59 -6.71
N ALA A 80 -5.58 -22.50 -7.23
CA ALA A 80 -5.49 -22.77 -8.66
C ALA A 80 -6.84 -23.20 -9.26
N ARG A 81 -7.61 -24.00 -8.53
CA ARG A 81 -8.97 -24.41 -8.94
C ARG A 81 -9.98 -23.26 -8.93
N ALA A 82 -9.78 -22.25 -8.08
CA ALA A 82 -10.65 -21.08 -8.02
C ALA A 82 -10.32 -20.06 -9.10
N ALA A 83 -9.09 -20.09 -9.66
CA ALA A 83 -8.65 -19.17 -10.68
C ALA A 83 -9.42 -19.31 -11.99
N ARG A 84 -9.72 -18.17 -12.62
CA ARG A 84 -10.38 -18.11 -13.92
C ARG A 84 -9.44 -17.43 -14.91
N CYS A 85 -9.37 -17.97 -16.14
CA CYS A 85 -8.66 -17.28 -17.21
C CYS A 85 -9.39 -15.96 -17.54
N VAL A 86 -8.63 -14.87 -17.63
CA VAL A 86 -9.17 -13.59 -18.12
C VAL A 86 -9.35 -13.74 -19.63
N THR A 87 -10.55 -14.14 -20.07
CA THR A 87 -10.90 -13.96 -21.49
C THR A 87 -10.84 -12.46 -21.78
N GLN A 88 -10.04 -12.10 -22.78
CA GLN A 88 -9.88 -10.70 -23.25
C GLN A 88 -11.26 -10.12 -23.59
N GLY A 89 -11.87 -9.45 -22.64
CA GLY A 89 -13.19 -8.87 -22.75
C GLY A 89 -13.30 -7.67 -21.83
N GLY A 90 -12.66 -6.60 -22.21
CA GLY A 90 -12.68 -5.31 -21.55
C GLY A 90 -11.29 -4.73 -21.49
N GLU A 91 -10.82 -4.14 -22.59
CA GLU A 91 -9.82 -3.08 -22.51
C GLU A 91 -10.34 -2.07 -21.50
N LEU A 92 -9.78 -2.14 -20.27
CA LEU A 92 -9.87 -1.00 -19.36
C LEU A 92 -9.04 0.09 -20.05
N GLN A 93 -9.71 0.84 -20.95
CA GLN A 93 -9.15 2.05 -21.50
C GLN A 93 -8.64 2.85 -20.31
N GLN A 94 -7.35 3.10 -20.27
CA GLN A 94 -6.77 4.13 -19.42
C GLN A 94 -7.42 5.45 -19.82
N ALA A 95 -8.58 5.75 -19.25
CA ALA A 95 -9.18 7.05 -19.40
C ALA A 95 -8.18 8.05 -18.81
N VAL A 96 -7.74 8.99 -19.62
CA VAL A 96 -6.96 10.15 -19.15
C VAL A 96 -7.76 10.75 -18.01
N THR A 97 -7.27 10.59 -16.79
CA THR A 97 -8.00 10.96 -15.60
C THR A 97 -7.76 12.44 -15.36
N VAL A 98 -8.69 13.26 -15.79
CA VAL A 98 -8.72 14.72 -15.63
C VAL A 98 -10.03 15.18 -15.01
N GLY A 99 -10.03 16.37 -14.44
CA GLY A 99 -11.23 17.02 -13.92
C GLY A 99 -11.59 16.60 -12.49
N PRO A 100 -12.81 16.92 -12.04
CA PRO A 100 -13.25 16.70 -10.67
C PRO A 100 -13.43 15.22 -10.35
N ALA A 101 -13.17 14.87 -9.10
CA ALA A 101 -13.39 13.54 -8.55
C ALA A 101 -14.13 13.65 -7.21
N PRO A 102 -15.05 12.73 -6.87
CA PRO A 102 -15.72 12.78 -5.59
C PRO A 102 -14.75 12.40 -4.46
N LEU A 103 -14.84 13.10 -3.33
CA LEU A 103 -14.16 12.69 -2.11
C LEU A 103 -14.70 11.34 -1.62
N THR A 104 -13.80 10.44 -1.28
CA THR A 104 -14.18 9.20 -0.61
C THR A 104 -14.58 9.45 0.86
N PRO A 105 -15.30 8.53 1.53
CA PRO A 105 -15.69 8.69 2.92
C PRO A 105 -14.51 8.98 3.87
N ILE A 106 -13.38 8.30 3.67
CA ILE A 106 -12.19 8.53 4.51
C ILE A 106 -11.55 9.90 4.27
N GLN A 107 -11.61 10.42 3.04
CA GLN A 107 -11.14 11.76 2.74
C GLN A 107 -12.07 12.82 3.35
N GLN A 108 -13.40 12.61 3.29
CA GLN A 108 -14.37 13.48 3.97
C GLN A 108 -14.13 13.49 5.48
N TYR A 109 -13.88 12.32 6.07
CA TYR A 109 -13.54 12.21 7.49
C TYR A 109 -12.27 12.99 7.81
N PHE A 110 -11.20 12.84 7.01
CA PHE A 110 -9.94 13.57 7.20
C PHE A 110 -10.13 15.09 7.15
N PHE A 111 -10.88 15.59 6.17
CA PHE A 111 -11.14 17.02 6.04
C PHE A 111 -12.10 17.57 7.11
N GLY A 112 -12.94 16.72 7.70
CA GLY A 112 -13.80 17.05 8.81
C GLY A 112 -13.09 17.15 10.16
N GLN A 113 -11.84 16.66 10.25
CA GLN A 113 -11.05 16.75 11.48
C GLN A 113 -10.35 18.11 11.59
N ASP A 114 -10.14 18.58 12.83
CA ASP A 114 -9.28 19.73 13.09
C ASP A 114 -7.80 19.31 13.14
N ILE A 115 -7.17 19.25 11.97
CA ILE A 115 -5.76 18.88 11.81
C ILE A 115 -4.95 20.15 11.51
N PRO A 116 -4.09 20.62 12.42
CA PRO A 116 -3.41 21.92 12.28
C PRO A 116 -2.52 22.01 11.04
N GLN A 117 -1.84 20.96 10.66
CA GLN A 117 -0.90 20.94 9.53
C GLN A 117 -1.29 19.86 8.54
N ARG A 118 -2.50 19.95 7.93
CA ARG A 118 -3.01 18.95 6.99
C ARG A 118 -2.05 18.61 5.87
N GLN A 119 -1.25 19.57 5.42
CA GLN A 119 -0.27 19.37 4.34
C GLN A 119 0.92 18.51 4.76
N HIS A 120 1.12 18.30 6.07
CA HIS A 120 2.18 17.46 6.64
C HIS A 120 1.63 16.09 7.13
N TRP A 121 0.57 15.60 6.55
CA TRP A 121 0.02 14.26 6.83
C TRP A 121 0.63 13.25 5.85
N ASN A 122 1.92 12.96 6.01
CA ASN A 122 2.73 12.24 5.04
C ASN A 122 3.07 10.82 5.47
N GLN A 123 3.34 9.98 4.48
CA GLN A 123 4.14 8.78 4.61
C GLN A 123 5.45 8.98 3.85
N SER A 124 6.51 8.32 4.29
CA SER A 124 7.81 8.40 3.63
C SER A 124 8.50 7.04 3.59
N ALA A 125 9.32 6.86 2.56
CA ALA A 125 10.20 5.71 2.39
C ALA A 125 11.63 6.20 2.21
N LEU A 126 12.54 5.73 3.07
CA LEU A 126 13.98 5.95 2.93
C LEU A 126 14.62 4.69 2.35
N LEU A 127 15.06 4.77 1.11
CA LEU A 127 15.62 3.66 0.37
C LEU A 127 17.14 3.78 0.31
N ARG A 128 17.80 2.64 0.42
CA ARG A 128 19.25 2.50 0.17
C ARG A 128 19.44 1.84 -1.20
N PRO A 129 19.88 2.57 -2.22
CA PRO A 129 20.21 1.99 -3.51
C PRO A 129 21.36 0.98 -3.38
N LEU A 130 21.28 -0.12 -4.12
CA LEU A 130 22.38 -1.10 -4.20
C LEU A 130 23.52 -0.61 -5.09
N GLN A 131 23.22 0.27 -6.04
CA GLN A 131 24.15 0.94 -6.93
C GLN A 131 23.83 2.43 -6.97
N ALA A 132 24.81 3.26 -7.30
CA ALA A 132 24.59 4.69 -7.43
C ALA A 132 23.52 4.99 -8.49
N LEU A 133 22.54 5.82 -8.09
CA LEU A 133 21.46 6.24 -8.98
C LEU A 133 21.89 7.44 -9.83
N GLN A 134 21.49 7.41 -11.08
CA GLN A 134 21.65 8.52 -12.01
C GLN A 134 20.43 9.46 -11.89
N VAL A 135 20.70 10.73 -11.82
CA VAL A 135 19.68 11.78 -11.54
C VAL A 135 18.61 11.85 -12.63
N GLU A 136 19.01 11.96 -13.89
CA GLU A 136 18.06 12.16 -14.98
C GLU A 136 17.14 10.95 -15.21
N PRO A 137 17.63 9.69 -15.21
CA PRO A 137 16.73 8.53 -15.23
C PRO A 137 15.80 8.46 -14.02
N LEU A 138 16.27 8.85 -12.82
CA LEU A 138 15.44 8.88 -11.63
C LEU A 138 14.35 9.95 -11.74
N ARG A 139 14.68 11.15 -12.20
CA ARG A 139 13.72 12.25 -12.43
C ARG A 139 12.64 11.84 -13.41
N ALA A 140 13.05 11.27 -14.54
CA ALA A 140 12.13 10.76 -15.56
C ALA A 140 11.25 9.60 -15.05
N SER A 141 11.78 8.74 -14.17
CA SER A 141 11.02 7.66 -13.55
C SER A 141 9.93 8.19 -12.61
N LEU A 142 10.23 9.20 -11.79
CA LEU A 142 9.24 9.84 -10.93
C LEU A 142 8.14 10.54 -11.73
N ALA A 143 8.49 11.19 -12.83
CA ALA A 143 7.51 11.78 -13.73
C ALA A 143 6.61 10.70 -14.36
N ALA A 144 7.18 9.58 -14.80
CA ALA A 144 6.43 8.44 -15.32
C ALA A 144 5.47 7.85 -14.28
N LEU A 145 5.88 7.74 -13.01
CA LEU A 145 5.00 7.32 -11.92
C LEU A 145 3.80 8.26 -11.77
N ALA A 146 4.04 9.57 -11.74
CA ALA A 146 2.98 10.55 -11.58
C ALA A 146 2.01 10.56 -12.77
N GLN A 147 2.49 10.23 -13.94
CA GLN A 147 1.65 10.05 -15.13
C GLN A 147 0.82 8.77 -15.04
N GLN A 148 1.44 7.66 -14.62
CA GLN A 148 0.80 6.35 -14.49
C GLN A 148 -0.24 6.34 -13.37
N HIS A 149 0.13 6.85 -12.19
CA HIS A 149 -0.71 6.86 -10.98
C HIS A 149 -1.39 8.22 -10.82
N ALA A 150 -2.55 8.38 -11.47
CA ALA A 150 -3.28 9.65 -11.51
C ALA A 150 -3.57 10.23 -10.12
N SER A 151 -3.74 9.41 -9.08
CA SER A 151 -3.94 9.88 -7.71
C SER A 151 -2.83 10.79 -7.19
N LEU A 152 -1.58 10.63 -7.67
CA LEU A 152 -0.47 11.53 -7.32
C LEU A 152 -0.65 12.96 -7.86
N ARG A 153 -1.54 13.13 -8.84
CA ARG A 153 -1.88 14.42 -9.43
C ARG A 153 -3.16 15.05 -8.86
N LEU A 154 -3.79 14.42 -7.86
CA LEU A 154 -4.93 15.01 -7.17
C LEU A 154 -4.54 16.32 -6.49
N ARG A 155 -5.53 17.24 -6.42
CA ARG A 155 -5.46 18.53 -5.73
C ARG A 155 -6.71 18.68 -4.89
N TYR A 156 -6.60 19.39 -3.79
CA TYR A 156 -7.67 19.57 -2.82
C TYR A 156 -7.81 21.05 -2.50
N GLU A 157 -8.99 21.60 -2.72
CA GLU A 157 -9.29 23.01 -2.51
C GLU A 157 -10.64 23.14 -1.81
N GLN A 158 -10.83 24.24 -1.10
CA GLN A 158 -12.13 24.61 -0.58
C GLN A 158 -12.83 25.51 -1.60
N ASP A 159 -14.11 25.23 -1.86
CA ASP A 159 -14.94 26.13 -2.63
C ASP A 159 -15.33 27.39 -1.83
N ALA A 160 -16.09 28.28 -2.45
CA ALA A 160 -16.53 29.54 -1.84
C ALA A 160 -17.39 29.36 -0.57
N MET A 161 -17.95 28.17 -0.37
CA MET A 161 -18.73 27.80 0.81
C MET A 161 -17.91 27.05 1.88
N GLY A 162 -16.60 26.87 1.65
CA GLY A 162 -15.70 26.15 2.54
C GLY A 162 -15.78 24.62 2.41
N VAL A 163 -16.45 24.10 1.39
CA VAL A 163 -16.57 22.66 1.15
C VAL A 163 -15.36 22.18 0.37
N TRP A 164 -14.71 21.12 0.89
CA TRP A 164 -13.57 20.53 0.23
C TRP A 164 -13.96 19.83 -1.07
N GLN A 165 -13.20 20.11 -2.11
CA GLN A 165 -13.30 19.51 -3.43
C GLN A 165 -11.99 18.85 -3.81
N GLN A 166 -12.03 17.82 -4.65
CA GLN A 166 -10.82 17.26 -5.24
C GLN A 166 -10.96 17.15 -6.76
N GLY A 167 -9.83 17.25 -7.42
CA GLY A 167 -9.74 17.09 -8.87
C GLY A 167 -8.34 16.71 -9.30
N TYR A 168 -8.21 16.22 -10.52
CA TYR A 168 -6.90 15.91 -11.11
C TYR A 168 -6.32 17.14 -11.77
N SER A 169 -5.06 17.45 -11.44
CA SER A 169 -4.30 18.47 -12.16
C SER A 169 -3.87 17.93 -13.52
N GLU A 170 -4.02 18.75 -14.55
CA GLU A 170 -3.47 18.49 -15.88
C GLU A 170 -1.95 18.71 -15.89
N HIS A 171 -1.46 19.58 -15.02
CA HIS A 171 -0.05 19.91 -14.92
C HIS A 171 0.64 18.93 -13.98
N CYS A 172 1.60 18.19 -14.51
CA CYS A 172 2.56 17.48 -13.69
C CYS A 172 3.55 18.50 -13.11
N ALA A 173 3.83 18.43 -11.82
CA ALA A 173 4.91 19.22 -11.24
C ALA A 173 6.22 18.87 -11.95
N GLU A 174 7.02 19.87 -12.26
CA GLU A 174 8.35 19.63 -12.88
C GLU A 174 9.40 19.24 -11.83
N ASP A 175 9.14 19.52 -10.57
CA ASP A 175 10.12 19.39 -9.47
C ASP A 175 9.77 18.24 -8.51
N TRP A 176 9.86 17.01 -9.01
CA TRP A 176 9.67 15.80 -8.20
C TRP A 176 10.91 15.41 -7.40
N LEU A 177 12.12 15.78 -7.86
CA LEU A 177 13.38 15.31 -7.33
C LEU A 177 14.30 16.48 -7.00
N VAL A 178 14.77 16.54 -5.76
CA VAL A 178 15.86 17.40 -5.36
C VAL A 178 17.12 16.58 -5.09
N GLU A 179 18.27 17.12 -5.46
CA GLU A 179 19.58 16.57 -5.15
C GLU A 179 20.15 17.28 -3.94
N VAL A 180 20.70 16.55 -3.01
CA VAL A 180 21.19 17.08 -1.75
C VAL A 180 22.50 16.41 -1.37
N ASP A 181 23.52 17.22 -1.11
CA ASP A 181 24.72 16.77 -0.41
C ASP A 181 24.47 16.84 1.09
N ALA A 182 24.47 15.69 1.75
CA ALA A 182 24.23 15.51 3.17
C ALA A 182 25.46 14.90 3.83
N PRO A 183 26.54 15.69 4.05
CA PRO A 183 27.80 15.19 4.57
C PRO A 183 27.71 14.64 5.98
N ASP A 184 26.71 15.07 6.75
CA ASP A 184 26.49 14.68 8.12
C ASP A 184 24.99 14.50 8.45
N ALA A 185 24.71 14.01 9.64
CA ALA A 185 23.36 13.72 10.10
C ALA A 185 22.50 14.98 10.30
N GLU A 186 23.11 16.13 10.60
CA GLU A 186 22.38 17.37 10.83
C GLU A 186 21.80 17.88 9.50
N VAL A 187 22.62 17.93 8.45
CA VAL A 187 22.18 18.30 7.10
C VAL A 187 21.13 17.32 6.61
N PHE A 188 21.36 16.02 6.81
CA PHE A 188 20.38 15.00 6.42
C PHE A 188 19.00 15.22 7.07
N LEU A 189 18.96 15.42 8.38
CA LEU A 189 17.70 15.62 9.12
C LEU A 189 17.00 16.90 8.71
N ARG A 190 17.74 17.99 8.55
CA ARG A 190 17.19 19.27 8.10
C ARG A 190 16.55 19.18 6.71
N GLU A 191 17.24 18.54 5.77
CA GLU A 191 16.73 18.40 4.40
C GLU A 191 15.56 17.39 4.33
N ALA A 192 15.58 16.35 5.16
CA ALA A 192 14.45 15.45 5.30
C ALA A 192 13.21 16.18 5.83
N GLU A 193 13.35 17.01 6.85
CA GLU A 193 12.26 17.83 7.39
C GLU A 193 11.75 18.84 6.35
N ARG A 194 12.65 19.50 5.62
CA ARG A 194 12.30 20.42 4.54
C ARG A 194 11.47 19.72 3.46
N LEU A 195 11.84 18.48 3.11
CA LEU A 195 11.10 17.69 2.13
C LEU A 195 9.71 17.31 2.66
N GLN A 196 9.63 16.86 3.92
CA GLN A 196 8.38 16.48 4.59
C GLN A 196 7.37 17.63 4.64
N THR A 197 7.83 18.85 4.82
CA THR A 197 6.97 20.05 4.92
C THR A 197 6.70 20.73 3.58
N SER A 198 7.20 20.18 2.46
CA SER A 198 7.14 20.82 1.14
C SER A 198 5.95 20.45 0.29
N LEU A 199 5.09 19.53 0.75
CA LEU A 199 3.89 19.15 0.01
C LEU A 199 2.79 20.21 0.15
N ASP A 200 2.00 20.39 -0.90
CA ASP A 200 0.90 21.36 -0.93
C ASP A 200 -0.35 20.68 -1.50
N LEU A 201 -1.45 20.67 -0.74
CA LEU A 201 -2.70 20.03 -1.13
C LEU A 201 -3.36 20.70 -2.33
N GLY A 202 -3.31 22.03 -2.41
CA GLY A 202 -3.93 22.80 -3.46
C GLY A 202 -3.10 22.89 -4.75
N ARG A 203 -1.83 23.26 -4.58
CA ARG A 203 -0.91 23.47 -5.71
C ARG A 203 -0.15 22.21 -6.11
N GLY A 204 0.08 21.33 -5.14
CA GLY A 204 0.96 20.17 -5.31
C GLY A 204 2.45 20.54 -5.23
N PRO A 205 3.32 19.60 -5.46
CA PRO A 205 3.05 18.18 -5.65
C PRO A 205 2.63 17.46 -4.37
N LEU A 206 1.99 16.29 -4.50
CA LEU A 206 1.67 15.39 -3.38
C LEU A 206 2.68 14.24 -3.23
N LEU A 207 3.69 14.22 -4.07
CA LEU A 207 4.88 13.36 -4.00
C LEU A 207 6.10 14.23 -4.20
N ARG A 208 7.14 14.03 -3.39
CA ARG A 208 8.49 14.56 -3.60
C ARG A 208 9.53 13.52 -3.22
N ALA A 209 10.70 13.64 -3.85
CA ALA A 209 11.84 12.79 -3.54
C ALA A 209 13.11 13.64 -3.38
N ALA A 210 14.02 13.16 -2.54
CA ALA A 210 15.37 13.68 -2.42
C ALA A 210 16.38 12.57 -2.63
N LEU A 211 17.32 12.78 -3.55
CA LEU A 211 18.51 11.94 -3.68
C LEU A 211 19.61 12.56 -2.83
N LEU A 212 19.91 11.95 -1.67
CA LEU A 212 20.88 12.45 -0.71
C LEU A 212 22.21 11.70 -0.91
N THR A 213 23.29 12.42 -1.10
CA THR A 213 24.66 11.90 -1.11
C THR A 213 25.27 12.10 0.27
N LEU A 214 25.62 11.02 0.96
CA LEU A 214 26.18 11.08 2.31
C LEU A 214 27.69 11.36 2.28
N GLY A 215 28.27 11.71 3.43
CA GLY A 215 29.69 12.03 3.56
C GLY A 215 30.64 10.89 3.18
N ASP A 216 30.18 9.64 3.19
CA ASP A 216 30.92 8.47 2.69
C ASP A 216 30.73 8.19 1.18
N GLY A 217 30.04 9.09 0.46
CA GLY A 217 29.71 8.97 -0.94
C GLY A 217 28.54 8.00 -1.24
N SER A 218 27.98 7.34 -0.23
CA SER A 218 26.80 6.48 -0.44
C SER A 218 25.53 7.33 -0.62
N GLN A 219 24.57 6.80 -1.37
CA GLN A 219 23.31 7.49 -1.63
C GLN A 219 22.16 6.96 -0.77
N ARG A 220 21.19 7.86 -0.52
CA ARG A 220 19.87 7.52 -0.01
C ARG A 220 18.82 8.20 -0.87
N LEU A 221 17.73 7.50 -1.13
CA LEU A 221 16.56 8.07 -1.80
C LEU A 221 15.43 8.17 -0.77
N LEU A 222 15.10 9.40 -0.40
CA LEU A 222 13.94 9.69 0.44
C LEU A 222 12.77 10.06 -0.47
N ILE A 223 11.66 9.35 -0.34
CA ILE A 223 10.41 9.63 -1.06
C ILE A 223 9.36 9.98 -0.02
N VAL A 224 8.68 11.10 -0.19
CA VAL A 224 7.60 11.59 0.67
C VAL A 224 6.32 11.72 -0.15
N VAL A 225 5.23 11.14 0.35
CA VAL A 225 3.93 11.20 -0.33
C VAL A 225 2.84 11.53 0.69
N HIS A 226 1.93 12.41 0.33
CA HIS A 226 0.80 12.75 1.19
C HIS A 226 -0.13 11.54 1.37
N HIS A 227 -0.56 11.26 2.59
CA HIS A 227 -1.33 10.05 2.92
C HIS A 227 -2.75 10.02 2.31
N LEU A 228 -3.26 11.12 1.78
CA LEU A 228 -4.50 11.14 0.99
C LEU A 228 -4.38 10.40 -0.35
N VAL A 229 -3.15 10.16 -0.85
CA VAL A 229 -2.90 9.56 -2.16
C VAL A 229 -1.99 8.32 -2.12
N VAL A 230 -1.60 7.89 -0.94
CA VAL A 230 -0.78 6.69 -0.73
C VAL A 230 -1.19 5.99 0.57
N ASP A 231 -1.03 4.68 0.60
CA ASP A 231 -1.15 3.84 1.79
C ASP A 231 -0.07 2.75 1.79
N GLY A 232 -0.08 1.89 2.81
CA GLY A 232 0.92 0.82 2.96
C GLY A 232 0.94 -0.18 1.79
N VAL A 233 -0.18 -0.39 1.11
CA VAL A 233 -0.28 -1.25 -0.07
C VAL A 233 0.29 -0.53 -1.30
N SER A 234 -0.11 0.73 -1.48
CA SER A 234 0.31 1.57 -2.61
C SER A 234 1.82 1.74 -2.67
N TRP A 235 2.52 1.80 -1.53
CA TRP A 235 3.98 1.92 -1.48
C TRP A 235 4.71 0.81 -2.23
N ARG A 236 4.20 -0.42 -2.16
CA ARG A 236 4.83 -1.55 -2.86
C ARG A 236 4.72 -1.37 -4.37
N VAL A 237 3.52 -1.01 -4.85
CA VAL A 237 3.30 -0.73 -6.27
C VAL A 237 4.17 0.42 -6.74
N LEU A 238 4.21 1.54 -5.99
CA LEU A 238 5.03 2.69 -6.35
C LEU A 238 6.52 2.38 -6.44
N VAL A 239 7.06 1.59 -5.49
CA VAL A 239 8.47 1.22 -5.48
C VAL A 239 8.79 0.23 -6.62
N GLU A 240 7.92 -0.75 -6.87
CA GLU A 240 8.08 -1.70 -7.99
C GLU A 240 8.06 -0.97 -9.34
N ASP A 241 7.09 -0.09 -9.56
CA ASP A 241 6.96 0.70 -10.79
C ASP A 241 8.14 1.69 -10.96
N LEU A 242 8.59 2.31 -9.85
CA LEU A 242 9.78 3.17 -9.87
C LEU A 242 11.02 2.38 -10.32
N GLN A 243 11.24 1.20 -9.76
CA GLN A 243 12.36 0.35 -10.13
C GLN A 243 12.27 -0.10 -11.59
N GLN A 244 11.08 -0.46 -12.06
CA GLN A 244 10.87 -0.86 -13.44
C GLN A 244 11.14 0.29 -14.41
N ALA A 245 10.56 1.47 -14.17
CA ALA A 245 10.77 2.66 -14.98
C ALA A 245 12.26 3.04 -15.02
N TYR A 246 12.93 3.04 -13.85
CA TYR A 246 14.35 3.38 -13.76
C TYR A 246 15.24 2.39 -14.55
N ARG A 247 14.99 1.08 -14.45
CA ARG A 247 15.72 0.06 -15.22
C ARG A 247 15.55 0.24 -16.72
N GLN A 248 14.32 0.50 -17.17
CA GLN A 248 14.03 0.72 -18.59
C GLN A 248 14.75 1.97 -19.11
N LEU A 249 14.68 3.08 -18.38
CA LEU A 249 15.34 4.33 -18.77
C LEU A 249 16.87 4.21 -18.79
N THR A 250 17.47 3.56 -17.81
CA THR A 250 18.92 3.32 -17.79
C THR A 250 19.38 2.38 -18.89
N ALA A 251 18.50 1.50 -19.38
CA ALA A 251 18.75 0.65 -20.54
C ALA A 251 18.42 1.36 -21.88
N GLY A 252 18.05 2.65 -21.88
CA GLY A 252 17.67 3.40 -23.08
C GLY A 252 16.34 3.00 -23.68
N GLN A 253 15.47 2.35 -22.89
CA GLN A 253 14.15 1.89 -23.32
C GLN A 253 13.07 2.90 -22.94
N SER A 254 11.95 2.87 -23.65
CA SER A 254 10.73 3.59 -23.26
C SER A 254 10.12 2.99 -22.01
N VAL A 255 9.56 3.85 -21.14
CA VAL A 255 8.86 3.37 -19.92
C VAL A 255 7.56 2.68 -20.31
N THR A 256 7.42 1.44 -19.85
CA THR A 256 6.19 0.65 -19.99
C THR A 256 5.87 0.04 -18.62
N LEU A 257 4.83 0.53 -17.96
CA LEU A 257 4.35 0.05 -16.69
C LEU A 257 3.05 -0.75 -16.88
N ALA A 258 2.74 -1.59 -15.89
CA ALA A 258 1.51 -2.36 -15.92
C ALA A 258 0.27 -1.43 -15.93
N PRO A 259 -0.78 -1.73 -16.73
CA PRO A 259 -1.95 -0.88 -16.81
C PRO A 259 -2.66 -0.78 -15.45
N VAL A 260 -3.01 0.44 -15.07
CA VAL A 260 -3.83 0.70 -13.88
C VAL A 260 -5.28 0.33 -14.20
N GLY A 261 -5.95 -0.36 -13.29
CA GLY A 261 -7.35 -0.73 -13.45
C GLY A 261 -8.32 0.46 -13.32
N ALA A 262 -9.27 0.40 -12.39
CA ALA A 262 -10.18 1.50 -12.13
C ALA A 262 -9.46 2.73 -11.57
N SER A 263 -9.80 3.93 -12.04
CA SER A 263 -9.28 5.18 -11.48
C SER A 263 -9.84 5.43 -10.07
N PHE A 264 -9.15 6.27 -9.30
CA PHE A 264 -9.62 6.67 -7.97
C PHE A 264 -10.96 7.41 -8.05
N ALA A 265 -11.20 8.21 -9.11
CA ALA A 265 -12.48 8.84 -9.34
C ALA A 265 -13.62 7.84 -9.58
N GLN A 266 -13.37 6.81 -10.40
CA GLN A 266 -14.35 5.74 -10.61
C GLN A 266 -14.65 4.98 -9.32
N TRP A 267 -13.64 4.75 -8.49
CA TRP A 267 -13.83 4.16 -7.17
C TRP A 267 -14.70 5.05 -6.28
N GLY A 268 -14.39 6.35 -6.19
CA GLY A 268 -15.18 7.32 -5.44
C GLY A 268 -16.64 7.37 -5.90
N GLN A 269 -16.89 7.38 -7.21
CA GLN A 269 -18.24 7.33 -7.78
C GLN A 269 -18.99 6.05 -7.38
N ARG A 270 -18.33 4.89 -7.42
CA ARG A 270 -18.91 3.62 -6.98
C ARG A 270 -19.24 3.61 -5.49
N LEU A 271 -18.38 4.18 -4.66
CA LEU A 271 -18.66 4.33 -3.22
C LEU A 271 -19.87 5.24 -2.97
N GLN A 272 -20.01 6.36 -3.70
CA GLN A 272 -21.18 7.23 -3.60
C GLN A 272 -22.46 6.49 -4.02
N ALA A 273 -22.41 5.76 -5.12
CA ALA A 273 -23.56 4.97 -5.59
C ALA A 273 -23.92 3.85 -4.57
N PHE A 274 -22.93 3.20 -4.00
CA PHE A 274 -23.13 2.19 -2.96
C PHE A 274 -23.73 2.79 -1.69
N ALA A 275 -23.26 3.98 -1.27
CA ALA A 275 -23.79 4.69 -0.11
C ALA A 275 -25.29 5.01 -0.22
N ALA A 276 -25.80 5.19 -1.43
CA ALA A 276 -27.22 5.44 -1.70
C ALA A 276 -27.99 4.14 -2.02
N SER A 277 -27.36 2.98 -1.97
CA SER A 277 -28.00 1.71 -2.35
C SER A 277 -28.90 1.16 -1.24
N PRO A 278 -30.01 0.47 -1.61
CA PRO A 278 -30.85 -0.23 -0.65
C PRO A 278 -30.08 -1.19 0.25
N ALA A 279 -29.09 -1.90 -0.33
CA ALA A 279 -28.27 -2.86 0.41
C ALA A 279 -27.54 -2.26 1.61
N LEU A 280 -27.02 -1.03 1.48
CA LEU A 280 -26.37 -0.34 2.60
C LEU A 280 -27.41 0.23 3.58
N LEU A 281 -28.56 0.71 3.07
CA LEU A 281 -29.63 1.22 3.91
C LEU A 281 -30.23 0.13 4.82
N ASP A 282 -30.28 -1.12 4.33
CA ASP A 282 -30.73 -2.28 5.11
C ASP A 282 -29.80 -2.56 6.30
N GLU A 283 -28.50 -2.23 6.19
CA GLU A 283 -27.52 -2.36 7.27
C GLU A 283 -27.61 -1.24 8.32
N LEU A 284 -28.28 -0.13 8.00
CA LEU A 284 -28.31 1.07 8.85
C LEU A 284 -28.77 0.78 10.28
N HIS A 285 -29.82 -0.03 10.41
CA HIS A 285 -30.35 -0.40 11.72
C HIS A 285 -29.33 -1.14 12.59
N TYR A 286 -28.59 -2.07 11.98
CA TYR A 286 -27.50 -2.79 12.65
C TYR A 286 -26.42 -1.82 13.13
N TRP A 287 -25.92 -0.94 12.28
CA TRP A 287 -24.85 -0.01 12.63
C TRP A 287 -25.29 1.02 13.68
N CYS A 288 -26.50 1.54 13.59
CA CYS A 288 -27.06 2.42 14.63
C CYS A 288 -27.15 1.71 15.98
N ALA A 289 -27.54 0.44 16.01
CA ALA A 289 -27.61 -0.34 17.24
C ALA A 289 -26.21 -0.57 17.85
N GLN A 290 -25.18 -0.79 17.02
CA GLN A 290 -23.79 -0.93 17.50
C GLN A 290 -23.22 0.35 18.09
N THR A 291 -23.67 1.52 17.63
CA THR A 291 -23.16 2.83 18.05
C THR A 291 -24.03 3.49 19.15
N ALA A 292 -25.17 2.91 19.50
CA ALA A 292 -26.10 3.46 20.48
C ALA A 292 -25.61 3.32 21.94
N GLY A 293 -24.50 2.65 22.19
CA GLY A 293 -23.93 2.44 23.53
C GLY A 293 -23.16 3.65 24.04
N GLN A 294 -22.95 3.67 25.37
CA GLN A 294 -21.98 4.59 25.98
C GLN A 294 -20.57 4.22 25.47
N PRO A 295 -19.70 5.21 25.19
CA PRO A 295 -18.33 4.92 24.82
C PRO A 295 -17.65 4.11 25.93
N LEU A 296 -16.94 3.04 25.55
CA LEU A 296 -16.19 2.16 26.47
C LEU A 296 -15.15 2.93 27.31
N MET A 297 -14.70 4.07 26.81
CA MET A 297 -13.79 4.96 27.51
C MET A 297 -14.21 6.42 27.28
N ALA A 298 -14.28 7.19 28.35
CA ALA A 298 -14.25 8.64 28.24
C ALA A 298 -12.79 9.03 27.89
N LEU A 299 -12.51 9.22 26.60
CA LEU A 299 -11.24 9.79 26.15
C LEU A 299 -11.24 11.27 26.50
N GLY A 300 -10.97 11.59 27.74
CA GLY A 300 -10.63 12.95 28.16
C GLY A 300 -9.19 13.22 27.74
N CYS A 301 -9.01 13.92 26.65
CA CYS A 301 -7.69 14.18 26.11
C CYS A 301 -7.38 15.67 26.10
N GLU A 302 -7.11 16.22 27.27
CA GLU A 302 -6.24 17.38 27.39
C GLU A 302 -4.88 16.88 27.91
N GLY A 303 -3.88 16.73 27.03
CA GLY A 303 -2.55 16.31 27.43
C GLY A 303 -1.63 16.01 26.25
N GLN A 304 -0.32 16.03 26.50
CA GLN A 304 0.67 15.58 25.51
C GLN A 304 0.59 14.06 25.32
N ALA A 305 0.53 13.63 24.07
CA ALA A 305 0.65 12.21 23.70
C ALA A 305 2.04 11.69 24.12
N VAL A 306 2.05 10.59 24.88
CA VAL A 306 3.30 9.91 25.27
C VAL A 306 3.36 8.57 24.56
N GLU A 307 4.37 8.41 23.70
CA GLU A 307 4.63 7.13 23.05
C GLU A 307 5.39 6.20 24.00
N ARG A 308 4.93 4.96 24.14
CA ARG A 308 5.65 3.89 24.85
C ARG A 308 5.82 2.71 23.92
N ARG A 309 7.05 2.29 23.72
CA ARG A 309 7.41 1.12 22.90
C ARG A 309 7.80 -0.04 23.78
N LEU A 310 7.14 -1.16 23.59
CA LEU A 310 7.50 -2.44 24.19
C LEU A 310 7.96 -3.39 23.07
N ARG A 311 9.05 -4.09 23.30
CA ARG A 311 9.54 -5.12 22.40
C ARG A 311 9.42 -6.48 23.08
N LEU A 312 8.65 -7.38 22.50
CA LEU A 312 8.58 -8.76 22.96
C LEU A 312 9.82 -9.53 22.51
N PRO A 313 10.40 -10.39 23.39
CA PRO A 313 11.46 -11.32 22.99
C PRO A 313 10.99 -12.24 21.86
N ALA A 314 11.93 -12.67 21.00
CA ALA A 314 11.63 -13.52 19.85
C ALA A 314 10.86 -14.81 20.22
N GLU A 315 11.24 -15.45 21.33
CA GLU A 315 10.56 -16.67 21.81
C GLU A 315 9.12 -16.39 22.22
N LEU A 316 8.86 -15.31 22.94
CA LEU A 316 7.48 -14.94 23.30
C LEU A 316 6.64 -14.57 22.07
N THR A 317 7.25 -13.88 21.09
CA THR A 317 6.61 -13.58 19.81
C THR A 317 6.24 -14.86 19.07
N ARG A 318 7.17 -15.82 18.99
CA ARG A 318 6.92 -17.11 18.34
C ARG A 318 5.78 -17.88 19.03
N ARG A 319 5.74 -17.92 20.35
CA ARG A 319 4.68 -18.56 21.13
C ARG A 319 3.32 -17.90 20.89
N LEU A 320 3.28 -16.57 20.85
CA LEU A 320 2.06 -15.82 20.51
C LEU A 320 1.56 -16.08 19.09
N GLN A 321 2.46 -16.21 18.12
CA GLN A 321 2.08 -16.40 16.72
C GLN A 321 1.72 -17.84 16.39
N LYS A 322 2.35 -18.84 17.04
CA LYS A 322 2.22 -20.26 16.65
C LYS A 322 1.53 -21.11 17.72
N GLU A 323 1.95 -21.02 18.99
CA GLU A 323 1.48 -21.94 20.03
C GLU A 323 0.12 -21.53 20.62
N ALA A 324 -0.04 -20.25 20.94
CA ALA A 324 -1.28 -19.78 21.56
C ALA A 324 -2.49 -19.90 20.62
N PRO A 325 -2.43 -19.48 19.33
CA PRO A 325 -3.52 -19.71 18.40
C PRO A 325 -3.91 -21.18 18.24
N ALA A 326 -2.94 -22.07 18.18
CA ALA A 326 -3.18 -23.50 18.07
C ALA A 326 -3.83 -24.07 19.35
N ALA A 327 -3.36 -23.67 20.53
CA ALA A 327 -3.89 -24.15 21.81
C ALA A 327 -5.33 -23.69 22.08
N TYR A 328 -5.65 -22.46 21.72
CA TYR A 328 -6.96 -21.85 21.99
C TYR A 328 -7.92 -21.94 20.77
N ARG A 329 -7.47 -22.49 19.63
CA ARG A 329 -8.23 -22.52 18.36
C ARG A 329 -8.72 -21.12 17.94
N THR A 330 -7.86 -20.15 18.10
CA THR A 330 -8.11 -18.73 17.80
C THR A 330 -7.09 -18.19 16.82
N ARG A 331 -7.28 -16.97 16.37
CA ARG A 331 -6.30 -16.23 15.59
C ARG A 331 -5.51 -15.28 16.49
N LEU A 332 -4.35 -14.82 16.04
CA LEU A 332 -3.51 -13.91 16.79
C LEU A 332 -4.22 -12.57 17.10
N ASP A 333 -4.98 -12.04 16.14
CA ASP A 333 -5.75 -10.81 16.31
C ASP A 333 -6.81 -10.94 17.41
N GLU A 334 -7.48 -12.09 17.52
CA GLU A 334 -8.44 -12.36 18.58
C GLU A 334 -7.76 -12.39 19.97
N LEU A 335 -6.59 -12.99 20.08
CA LEU A 335 -5.81 -12.99 21.31
C LEU A 335 -5.38 -11.58 21.74
N LEU A 336 -4.97 -10.75 20.78
CA LEU A 336 -4.60 -9.35 21.03
C LEU A 336 -5.81 -8.52 21.45
N LEU A 337 -6.98 -8.72 20.81
CA LEU A 337 -8.23 -8.06 21.20
C LEU A 337 -8.68 -8.45 22.61
N VAL A 338 -8.57 -9.74 22.97
CA VAL A 338 -8.88 -10.20 24.34
C VAL A 338 -7.93 -9.57 25.34
N ALA A 339 -6.63 -9.49 25.03
CA ALA A 339 -5.65 -8.84 25.91
C ALA A 339 -5.97 -7.36 26.11
N LEU A 340 -6.33 -6.66 25.04
CA LEU A 340 -6.76 -5.25 25.08
C LEU A 340 -8.04 -5.10 25.94
N ALA A 341 -9.07 -5.91 25.70
CA ALA A 341 -10.34 -5.85 26.42
C ALA A 341 -10.20 -6.15 27.93
N ARG A 342 -9.13 -6.81 28.35
CA ARG A 342 -8.85 -7.03 29.78
C ARG A 342 -8.18 -5.85 30.46
N VAL A 343 -7.66 -4.91 29.71
CA VAL A 343 -6.97 -3.71 30.22
C VAL A 343 -7.88 -2.50 30.23
N LEU A 344 -8.82 -2.46 29.28
CA LEU A 344 -9.88 -1.45 29.21
C LEU A 344 -11.01 -1.73 30.22
#